data_67af3ea541b6a43d6b5a36c53df19541
#
_entry.id   67af3ea541b6a43d6b5a36c53df19541
#
_cell.length_a   1.000
_cell.length_b   1.000
_cell.length_c   1.000
_cell.angle_alpha   90.00
_cell.angle_beta   90.00
_cell.angle_gamma   90.00
#
_symmetry.space_group_name_H-M   'P 1'
#
loop_
_entity.id
_entity.type
_entity.pdbx_description
1 polymer ?
#
loop_
_entity_poly.entity_id
_entity_poly.type
_entity_poly.pdbx_seq_one_letter_code
_entity_poly.pdbx_strand_id
1 'polypeptide(L)'
;MTDHDISTVLAEELHRIAPDISLEDIDPTEDLRDEFDIDSMDYLTLVTALGRRFGLEMPETDYPKMRSFNALADYLRIKRA
;
A
#
# COMPACT_ATOMS: atom_id res chain seq x y z
N MET A 1 -2.66 16.82 3.69
CA MET A 1 -3.30 15.58 3.22
C MET A 1 -3.83 14.81 4.41
N THR A 2 -5.05 14.32 4.32
CA THR A 2 -5.73 13.61 5.40
C THR A 2 -5.53 12.09 5.26
N ASP A 3 -5.96 11.33 6.27
CA ASP A 3 -5.96 9.87 6.19
C ASP A 3 -6.81 9.37 5.01
N HIS A 4 -7.88 10.09 4.69
CA HIS A 4 -8.72 9.76 3.53
C HIS A 4 -7.91 9.86 2.23
N ASP A 5 -7.07 10.89 2.11
CA ASP A 5 -6.22 11.06 0.93
C ASP A 5 -5.19 9.93 0.82
N ILE A 6 -4.62 9.51 1.95
CA ILE A 6 -3.67 8.40 1.97
C ILE A 6 -4.36 7.12 1.50
N SER A 7 -5.54 6.82 2.01
CA SER A 7 -6.31 5.64 1.62
C SER A 7 -6.68 5.68 0.14
N THR A 8 -7.06 6.84 -0.37
CA THR A 8 -7.41 7.00 -1.79
C THR A 8 -6.21 6.73 -2.69
N VAL A 9 -5.06 7.30 -2.37
CA VAL A 9 -3.85 7.09 -3.16
C VAL A 9 -3.40 5.63 -3.10
N LEU A 10 -3.44 5.03 -1.91
CA LEU A 10 -3.09 3.63 -1.74
C LEU A 10 -4.00 2.72 -2.58
N ALA A 11 -5.30 2.99 -2.55
CA ALA A 11 -6.28 2.24 -3.33
C ALA A 11 -6.03 2.38 -4.84
N GLU A 12 -5.70 3.59 -5.30
CA GLU A 12 -5.39 3.82 -6.71
C GLU A 12 -4.17 3.02 -7.17
N GLU A 13 -3.10 3.04 -6.38
CA GLU A 13 -1.88 2.30 -6.72
C GLU A 13 -2.11 0.79 -6.67
N LEU A 14 -2.89 0.33 -5.70
CA LEU A 14 -3.23 -1.08 -5.60
C LEU A 14 -4.02 -1.54 -6.82
N HIS A 15 -4.95 -0.70 -7.29
CA HIS A 15 -5.76 -1.00 -8.47
C HIS A 15 -4.90 -1.11 -9.74
N ARG A 16 -3.81 -0.38 -9.82
CA ARG A 16 -2.90 -0.45 -10.98
C ARG A 16 -2.23 -1.81 -11.12
N ILE A 17 -1.86 -2.42 -9.99
CA ILE A 17 -1.17 -3.71 -10.00
C ILE A 17 -2.15 -4.89 -9.97
N ALA A 18 -3.38 -4.64 -9.53
CA ALA A 18 -4.40 -5.68 -9.38
C ALA A 18 -5.76 -5.11 -9.81
N PRO A 19 -5.97 -4.86 -11.11
CA PRO A 19 -7.18 -4.18 -11.59
C PRO A 19 -8.46 -5.00 -11.43
N ASP A 20 -8.34 -6.30 -11.24
CA ASP A 20 -9.50 -7.17 -11.08
C ASP A 20 -10.05 -7.16 -9.65
N ILE A 21 -9.36 -6.51 -8.73
CA ILE A 21 -9.76 -6.50 -7.33
C ILE A 21 -10.76 -5.38 -7.08
N SER A 22 -11.85 -5.71 -6.40
CA SER A 22 -12.79 -4.73 -5.90
C SER A 22 -12.28 -4.15 -4.60
N LEU A 23 -12.10 -2.84 -4.55
CA LEU A 23 -11.61 -2.17 -3.34
C LEU A 23 -12.57 -2.32 -2.17
N GLU A 24 -13.85 -2.56 -2.45
CA GLU A 24 -14.85 -2.78 -1.41
C GLU A 24 -14.69 -4.12 -0.71
N ASP A 25 -14.03 -5.08 -1.39
CA ASP A 25 -13.83 -6.42 -0.88
C ASP A 25 -12.49 -6.59 -0.16
N ILE A 26 -11.70 -5.52 -0.05
CA ILE A 26 -10.41 -5.58 0.63
C ILE A 26 -10.61 -5.78 2.13
N ASP A 27 -9.96 -6.80 2.69
CA ASP A 27 -9.81 -6.92 4.14
C ASP A 27 -8.58 -6.11 4.55
N PRO A 28 -8.75 -4.98 5.23
CA PRO A 28 -7.62 -4.10 5.53
C PRO A 28 -6.63 -4.68 6.54
N THR A 29 -6.97 -5.78 7.18
CA THR A 29 -6.09 -6.44 8.16
C THR A 29 -5.30 -7.60 7.58
N GLU A 30 -5.70 -8.11 6.40
CA GLU A 30 -5.03 -9.23 5.75
C GLU A 30 -3.73 -8.79 5.06
N ASP A 31 -2.80 -9.73 4.95
CA ASP A 31 -1.58 -9.51 4.18
C ASP A 31 -1.96 -9.32 2.70
N LEU A 32 -1.53 -8.22 2.12
CA LEU A 32 -1.86 -7.87 0.72
C LEU A 32 -1.37 -8.93 -0.27
N ARG A 33 -0.23 -9.53 0.02
CA ARG A 33 0.33 -10.56 -0.87
C ARG A 33 -0.50 -11.83 -0.86
N ASP A 34 -1.05 -12.18 0.29
CA ASP A 34 -1.92 -13.35 0.42
C ASP A 34 -3.30 -13.09 -0.15
N GLU A 35 -3.86 -11.91 0.12
CA GLU A 35 -5.22 -11.58 -0.28
C GLU A 35 -5.37 -11.42 -1.79
N PHE A 36 -4.36 -10.81 -2.43
CA PHE A 36 -4.43 -10.46 -3.84
C PHE A 36 -3.51 -11.29 -4.73
N ASP A 37 -2.85 -12.28 -4.15
CA ASP A 37 -1.89 -13.11 -4.88
C ASP A 37 -0.83 -12.26 -5.58
N ILE A 38 -0.41 -11.19 -4.93
CA ILE A 38 0.61 -10.27 -5.41
C ILE A 38 1.98 -10.86 -5.13
N ASP A 39 2.85 -10.91 -6.13
CA ASP A 39 4.21 -11.39 -5.92
C ASP A 39 5.13 -10.26 -5.41
N SER A 40 6.39 -10.60 -5.13
CA SER A 40 7.35 -9.64 -4.59
C SER A 40 7.61 -8.47 -5.53
N MET A 41 7.58 -8.71 -6.83
CA MET A 41 7.81 -7.66 -7.83
C MET A 41 6.67 -6.66 -7.84
N ASP A 42 5.42 -7.15 -7.79
CA ASP A 42 4.25 -6.28 -7.74
C ASP A 42 4.22 -5.48 -6.44
N TYR A 43 4.59 -6.11 -5.34
CA TYR A 43 4.66 -5.42 -4.05
C TYR A 43 5.71 -4.30 -4.09
N LEU A 44 6.87 -4.58 -4.67
CA LEU A 44 7.92 -3.59 -4.83
C LEU A 44 7.45 -2.43 -5.70
N THR A 45 6.74 -2.72 -6.76
CA THR A 45 6.17 -1.70 -7.65
C THR A 45 5.20 -0.80 -6.89
N LEU A 46 4.34 -1.40 -6.06
CA LEU A 46 3.39 -0.66 -5.23
C LEU A 46 4.11 0.28 -4.26
N VAL A 47 5.07 -0.24 -3.52
CA VAL A 47 5.81 0.54 -2.53
C VAL A 47 6.60 1.68 -3.20
N THR A 48 7.23 1.40 -4.34
CA THR A 48 7.98 2.41 -5.08
C THR A 48 7.06 3.54 -5.56
N ALA A 49 5.89 3.18 -6.08
CA ALA A 49 4.92 4.17 -6.54
C ALA A 49 4.42 5.04 -5.40
N LEU A 50 4.14 4.43 -4.25
CA LEU A 50 3.70 5.16 -3.07
C LEU A 50 4.78 6.12 -2.57
N GLY A 51 6.02 5.66 -2.55
CA GLY A 51 7.14 6.51 -2.15
C GLY A 51 7.27 7.73 -3.03
N ARG A 52 7.09 7.56 -4.34
CA ARG A 52 7.13 8.68 -5.30
C ARG A 52 5.98 9.66 -5.10
N ARG A 53 4.78 9.14 -4.89
CA ARG A 53 3.59 9.98 -4.73
C ARG A 53 3.63 10.81 -3.46
N PHE A 54 4.21 10.27 -2.39
CA PHE A 54 4.30 10.95 -1.10
C PHE A 54 5.64 11.63 -0.87
N GLY A 55 6.61 11.41 -1.74
CA GLY A 55 7.96 11.97 -1.56
C GLY A 55 8.69 11.36 -0.37
N LEU A 56 8.51 10.07 -0.14
CA LEU A 56 9.07 9.37 1.02
C LEU A 56 10.01 8.25 0.60
N GLU A 57 11.02 7.99 1.43
CA GLU A 57 11.81 6.78 1.32
C GLU A 57 11.10 5.66 2.07
N MET A 58 10.93 4.52 1.40
CA MET A 58 10.28 3.36 1.98
C MET A 58 11.23 2.17 1.86
N PRO A 59 12.21 2.06 2.77
CA PRO A 59 13.26 1.04 2.65
C PRO A 59 12.73 -0.37 2.80
N GLU A 60 13.40 -1.31 2.16
CA GLU A 60 13.03 -2.71 2.17
C GLU A 60 12.96 -3.28 3.60
N THR A 61 13.80 -2.77 4.49
CA THR A 61 13.80 -3.20 5.90
C THR A 61 12.48 -2.92 6.61
N ASP A 62 11.68 -1.98 6.08
CA ASP A 62 10.39 -1.64 6.66
C ASP A 62 9.23 -2.43 6.04
N TYR A 63 9.47 -3.25 5.02
CA TYR A 63 8.42 -4.02 4.36
C TYR A 63 7.58 -4.88 5.32
N PRO A 64 8.17 -5.54 6.31
CA PRO A 64 7.35 -6.30 7.28
C PRO A 64 6.33 -5.45 8.05
N LYS A 65 6.54 -4.14 8.12
CA LYS A 65 5.64 -3.21 8.79
C LYS A 65 4.49 -2.75 7.90
N MET A 66 4.50 -3.12 6.62
CA MET A 66 3.59 -2.61 5.60
C MET A 66 2.86 -3.74 4.86
N ARG A 67 2.48 -4.81 5.57
CA ARG A 67 1.97 -6.02 4.91
C ARG A 67 0.49 -5.98 4.59
N SER A 68 -0.29 -5.18 5.33
CA SER A 68 -1.72 -5.05 5.11
C SER A 68 -2.06 -3.64 4.65
N PHE A 69 -3.30 -3.46 4.18
CA PHE A 69 -3.78 -2.14 3.79
C PHE A 69 -3.68 -1.16 4.97
N ASN A 70 -4.16 -1.57 6.15
CA ASN A 70 -4.10 -0.73 7.34
C ASN A 70 -2.67 -0.43 7.76
N ALA A 71 -1.80 -1.43 7.77
CA ALA A 71 -0.41 -1.26 8.17
C ALA A 71 0.31 -0.29 7.22
N LEU A 72 0.05 -0.42 5.93
CA LEU A 72 0.66 0.45 4.93
C LEU A 72 0.14 1.89 5.07
N ALA A 73 -1.16 2.05 5.29
CA ALA A 73 -1.76 3.37 5.49
C ALA A 73 -1.19 4.05 6.74
N ASP A 74 -1.07 3.29 7.84
CA ASP A 74 -0.49 3.81 9.08
C ASP A 74 0.98 4.20 8.90
N TYR A 75 1.74 3.38 8.19
CA TYR A 75 3.13 3.67 7.90
C TYR A 75 3.27 4.98 7.15
N LEU A 76 2.47 5.19 6.12
CA LEU A 76 2.50 6.41 5.32
C LEU A 76 2.10 7.64 6.16
N ARG A 77 1.09 7.49 7.00
CA ARG A 77 0.65 8.58 7.87
C ARG A 77 1.76 9.00 8.83
N ILE A 78 2.43 8.05 9.44
CA ILE A 78 3.51 8.32 10.40
C ILE A 78 4.71 8.95 9.69
N LYS A 79 5.10 8.42 8.55
CA LYS A 79 6.24 8.93 7.78
C LYS A 79 6.02 10.35 7.28
N ARG A 80 4.79 10.71 6.97
CA ARG A 80 4.46 12.05 6.48
C ARG A 80 4.41 13.10 7.58
N ALA A 81 4.10 12.68 8.77
CA ALA A 81 3.92 13.58 9.90
C ALA A 81 5.20 14.35 10.25
#